data_7406f6b5341167b41ca8c4cc7cf1faa0
#
_entry.id   7406f6b5341167b41ca8c4cc7cf1faa0
#
_cell.length_a   1.000
_cell.length_b   1.000
_cell.length_c   1.000
_cell.angle_alpha   90.00
_cell.angle_beta   90.00
_cell.angle_gamma   90.00
#
_symmetry.space_group_name_H-M   'P 1'
#
loop_
_entity.id
_entity.type
_entity.pdbx_description
1 polymer ?
#
loop_
_entity_poly.entity_id
_entity_poly.type
_entity_poly.pdbx_seq_one_letter_code
_entity_poly.pdbx_strand_id
1 'polypeptide(L)'
;DEPLGPILFQLPPRWNFNGRRLEKFLNLLPVTYRYAFEFRDPSWFTAEAYELLQSHQVAFCIYDLGGRQSPAEVTSTFMYIRLHGQEGSPEGAYTAEVLATWAGFIDAAAQRGREVYCYFNNDQAGHAVRNAQQLQAMLE
;
A
#
# COMPACT_ATOMS: atom_id res chain seq x y z
N ASP A 1 -14.95 1.55 21.14
CA ASP A 1 -13.57 1.27 20.69
C ASP A 1 -13.54 1.22 19.18
N GLU A 2 -12.73 2.09 18.56
CA GLU A 2 -12.55 2.06 17.11
C GLU A 2 -11.78 0.82 16.73
N PRO A 3 -12.16 0.14 15.62
CA PRO A 3 -11.42 -1.02 15.16
C PRO A 3 -10.02 -0.62 14.75
N LEU A 4 -9.05 -1.47 15.06
CA LEU A 4 -7.67 -1.27 14.65
C LEU A 4 -7.57 -1.33 13.13
N GLY A 5 -6.83 -0.39 12.55
CA GLY A 5 -6.50 -0.45 11.13
C GLY A 5 -5.63 -1.66 10.81
N PRO A 6 -5.37 -1.91 9.52
CA PRO A 6 -4.51 -3.03 9.14
C PRO A 6 -3.10 -2.90 9.68
N ILE A 7 -2.51 -4.03 10.02
CA ILE A 7 -1.12 -4.10 10.48
C ILE A 7 -0.24 -4.30 9.25
N LEU A 8 0.77 -3.43 9.07
CA LEU A 8 1.68 -3.51 7.95
C LEU A 8 2.96 -4.23 8.33
N PHE A 9 3.36 -5.19 7.50
CA PHE A 9 4.68 -5.79 7.54
C PHE A 9 5.45 -5.34 6.30
N GLN A 10 6.62 -4.74 6.52
CA GLN A 10 7.49 -4.32 5.44
C GLN A 10 8.73 -5.20 5.44
N LEU A 11 9.02 -5.83 4.29
CA LEU A 11 10.21 -6.65 4.15
C LEU A 11 11.39 -5.79 3.66
N PRO A 12 12.61 -6.13 4.08
CA PRO A 12 13.80 -5.41 3.60
C PRO A 12 13.98 -5.53 2.09
N PRO A 13 14.65 -4.53 1.45
CA PRO A 13 14.75 -4.48 -0.02
C PRO A 13 15.44 -5.67 -0.69
N ARG A 14 16.26 -6.42 0.02
CA ARG A 14 17.03 -7.52 -0.57
C ARG A 14 16.51 -8.90 -0.21
N TRP A 15 15.32 -8.96 0.38
CA TRP A 15 14.72 -10.23 0.74
C TRP A 15 13.96 -10.78 -0.47
N ASN A 16 14.52 -11.83 -1.06
CA ASN A 16 13.93 -12.50 -2.21
C ASN A 16 12.70 -13.30 -1.82
N PHE A 17 11.85 -13.54 -2.81
CA PHE A 17 10.65 -14.34 -2.63
C PHE A 17 10.96 -15.71 -2.05
N ASN A 18 10.24 -16.06 -0.99
CA ASN A 18 10.25 -17.37 -0.39
C ASN A 18 8.81 -17.69 0.05
N GLY A 19 8.07 -18.36 -0.84
CA GLY A 19 6.65 -18.64 -0.62
C GLY A 19 6.40 -19.53 0.58
N ARG A 20 7.27 -20.52 0.79
CA ARG A 20 7.13 -21.43 1.91
C ARG A 20 7.26 -20.72 3.26
N ARG A 21 8.22 -19.82 3.37
CA ARG A 21 8.44 -19.05 4.59
C ARG A 21 7.30 -18.06 4.82
N LEU A 22 6.82 -17.42 3.76
CA LEU A 22 5.69 -16.52 3.86
C LEU A 22 4.43 -17.26 4.31
N GLU A 23 4.14 -18.41 3.70
CA GLU A 23 2.97 -19.21 4.07
C GLU A 23 3.01 -19.62 5.53
N LYS A 24 4.16 -20.06 6.00
CA LYS A 24 4.36 -20.39 7.41
C LYS A 24 4.05 -19.22 8.33
N PHE A 25 4.56 -18.05 7.96
CA PHE A 25 4.33 -16.83 8.74
C PHE A 25 2.86 -16.44 8.75
N LEU A 26 2.20 -16.47 7.58
CA LEU A 26 0.78 -16.12 7.47
C LEU A 26 -0.09 -17.05 8.31
N ASN A 27 0.25 -18.33 8.37
CA ASN A 27 -0.50 -19.28 9.18
C ASN A 27 -0.40 -19.03 10.69
N LEU A 28 0.62 -18.30 11.12
CA LEU A 28 0.80 -17.96 12.54
C LEU A 28 0.08 -16.68 12.95
N LEU A 29 -0.38 -15.88 11.99
CA LEU A 29 -1.02 -14.61 12.29
C LEU A 29 -2.44 -14.80 12.81
N PRO A 30 -2.82 -14.09 13.90
CA PRO A 30 -4.19 -14.14 14.40
C PRO A 30 -5.19 -13.65 13.35
N VAL A 31 -6.28 -14.38 13.17
CA VAL A 31 -7.30 -14.04 12.14
C VAL A 31 -8.17 -12.85 12.52
N THR A 32 -8.04 -12.35 13.75
CA THR A 32 -8.82 -11.22 14.24
C THR A 32 -8.36 -9.87 13.68
N TYR A 33 -7.16 -9.80 13.11
CA TYR A 33 -6.60 -8.58 12.57
C TYR A 33 -6.49 -8.66 11.05
N ARG A 34 -6.41 -7.49 10.42
CA ARG A 34 -6.14 -7.39 8.99
C ARG A 34 -4.69 -7.03 8.78
N TYR A 35 -4.10 -7.54 7.70
CA TYR A 35 -2.66 -7.39 7.45
C TYR A 35 -2.41 -6.92 6.03
N ALA A 36 -1.31 -6.16 5.86
CA ALA A 36 -0.78 -5.80 4.56
C ALA A 36 0.73 -6.07 4.56
N PHE A 37 1.26 -6.45 3.39
CA PHE A 37 2.70 -6.69 3.21
C PHE A 37 3.23 -5.77 2.14
N GLU A 38 4.34 -5.10 2.43
CA GLU A 38 5.07 -4.28 1.49
C GLU A 38 6.37 -4.99 1.11
N PHE A 39 6.49 -5.32 -0.18
CA PHE A 39 7.67 -6.00 -0.72
C PHE A 39 8.48 -5.02 -1.55
N ARG A 40 9.78 -4.96 -1.30
CA ARG A 40 10.68 -4.06 -2.03
C ARG A 40 11.45 -4.80 -3.13
N ASP A 41 11.67 -6.09 -2.99
CA ASP A 41 12.37 -6.89 -4.00
C ASP A 41 11.38 -7.35 -5.08
N PRO A 42 11.71 -7.14 -6.38
CA PRO A 42 10.78 -7.51 -7.45
C PRO A 42 10.48 -9.00 -7.56
N SER A 43 11.25 -9.88 -6.91
CA SER A 43 10.96 -11.31 -6.89
C SER A 43 9.60 -11.63 -6.28
N TRP A 44 9.04 -10.71 -5.51
CA TRP A 44 7.71 -10.85 -4.91
C TRP A 44 6.57 -10.44 -5.85
N PHE A 45 6.90 -9.84 -7.00
CA PHE A 45 5.88 -9.34 -7.93
C PHE A 45 5.51 -10.42 -8.93
N THR A 46 4.89 -11.49 -8.43
CA THR A 46 4.52 -12.68 -9.19
C THR A 46 3.13 -13.16 -8.83
N ALA A 47 2.50 -13.88 -9.77
CA ALA A 47 1.18 -14.47 -9.53
C ALA A 47 1.20 -15.39 -8.30
N GLU A 48 2.28 -16.13 -8.09
CA GLU A 48 2.41 -17.03 -6.95
C GLU A 48 2.31 -16.27 -5.62
N ALA A 49 3.03 -15.13 -5.51
CA ALA A 49 3.00 -14.32 -4.31
C ALA A 49 1.60 -13.72 -4.09
N TYR A 50 0.97 -13.22 -5.14
CA TYR A 50 -0.37 -12.62 -5.04
C TYR A 50 -1.41 -13.64 -4.63
N GLU A 51 -1.36 -14.84 -5.19
CA GLU A 51 -2.28 -15.92 -4.84
C GLU A 51 -2.14 -16.34 -3.37
N LEU A 52 -0.90 -16.36 -2.89
CA LEU A 52 -0.62 -16.69 -1.49
C LEU A 52 -1.22 -15.66 -0.54
N LEU A 53 -1.03 -14.38 -0.84
CA LEU A 53 -1.65 -13.30 -0.05
C LEU A 53 -3.17 -13.38 -0.12
N GLN A 54 -3.72 -13.59 -1.30
CA GLN A 54 -5.16 -13.66 -1.51
C GLN A 54 -5.80 -14.82 -0.73
N SER A 55 -5.13 -15.97 -0.69
CA SER A 55 -5.65 -17.12 0.02
C SER A 55 -5.75 -16.89 1.53
N HIS A 56 -4.96 -15.96 2.06
CA HIS A 56 -4.99 -15.56 3.47
C HIS A 56 -5.72 -14.23 3.70
N GLN A 57 -6.30 -13.64 2.67
CA GLN A 57 -6.99 -12.34 2.73
C GLN A 57 -6.09 -11.23 3.24
N VAL A 58 -4.83 -11.26 2.82
CA VAL A 58 -3.81 -10.26 3.17
C VAL A 58 -3.61 -9.32 2.00
N ALA A 59 -3.57 -8.03 2.28
CA ALA A 59 -3.42 -7.01 1.24
C ALA A 59 -1.97 -6.88 0.78
N PHE A 60 -1.79 -6.74 -0.52
CA PHE A 60 -0.53 -6.31 -1.12
C PHE A 60 -0.43 -4.80 -0.95
N CYS A 61 0.64 -4.32 -0.32
CA CYS A 61 0.84 -2.89 -0.17
C CYS A 61 1.31 -2.29 -1.50
N ILE A 62 0.47 -1.45 -2.08
CA ILE A 62 0.80 -0.68 -3.28
C ILE A 62 1.58 0.54 -2.82
N TYR A 63 2.75 0.80 -3.43
CA TYR A 63 3.57 1.92 -2.99
C TYR A 63 4.16 2.71 -4.15
N ASP A 64 4.48 3.95 -3.85
CA ASP A 64 5.26 4.84 -4.72
C ASP A 64 6.45 5.35 -3.90
N LEU A 65 7.65 5.06 -4.36
CA LEU A 65 8.89 5.44 -3.68
C LEU A 65 9.80 6.15 -4.67
N GLY A 66 9.62 7.47 -4.79
CA GLY A 66 10.49 8.29 -5.64
C GLY A 66 10.53 7.84 -7.08
N GLY A 67 9.39 7.49 -7.67
CA GLY A 67 9.31 6.99 -9.04
C GLY A 67 9.38 5.48 -9.17
N ARG A 68 9.70 4.76 -8.11
CA ARG A 68 9.61 3.30 -8.08
C ARG A 68 8.23 2.92 -7.58
N GLN A 69 7.38 2.54 -8.49
CA GLN A 69 6.04 2.12 -8.13
C GLN A 69 5.95 0.60 -8.11
N SER A 70 5.29 0.07 -7.09
CA SER A 70 4.94 -1.34 -7.07
C SER A 70 3.84 -1.61 -8.09
N PRO A 71 3.62 -2.89 -8.47
CA PRO A 71 2.39 -3.24 -9.18
C PRO A 71 1.16 -2.85 -8.37
N ALA A 72 0.06 -2.57 -9.08
CA ALA A 72 -1.20 -2.18 -8.45
C ALA A 72 -2.07 -3.42 -8.24
N GLU A 73 -1.59 -4.36 -7.42
CA GLU A 73 -2.28 -5.62 -7.16
C GLU A 73 -3.22 -5.52 -5.98
N VAL A 74 -4.39 -6.13 -6.12
CA VAL A 74 -5.40 -6.17 -5.07
C VAL A 74 -5.60 -7.62 -4.66
N THR A 75 -5.19 -7.97 -3.45
CA THR A 75 -5.22 -9.35 -2.97
C THR A 75 -6.18 -9.57 -1.80
N SER A 76 -6.89 -8.52 -1.37
CA SER A 76 -7.82 -8.59 -0.25
C SER A 76 -9.06 -7.74 -0.55
N THR A 77 -10.01 -7.72 0.37
CA THR A 77 -11.21 -6.89 0.27
C THR A 77 -10.92 -5.42 0.52
N PHE A 78 -9.73 -5.10 1.01
CA PHE A 78 -9.28 -3.73 1.20
C PHE A 78 -7.98 -3.49 0.47
N MET A 79 -7.68 -2.22 0.19
CA MET A 79 -6.43 -1.79 -0.42
C MET A 79 -5.59 -1.03 0.58
N TYR A 80 -4.28 -1.18 0.49
CA TYR A 80 -3.34 -0.49 1.34
C TYR A 80 -2.30 0.18 0.46
N ILE A 81 -2.20 1.51 0.56
CA ILE A 81 -1.33 2.33 -0.30
C ILE A 81 -0.37 3.13 0.57
N ARG A 82 0.90 3.17 0.19
CA ARG A 82 1.89 4.02 0.84
C ARG A 82 2.57 4.90 -0.20
N LEU A 83 2.51 6.20 0.01
CA LEU A 83 3.12 7.19 -0.86
C LEU A 83 4.33 7.78 -0.15
N HIS A 84 5.52 7.37 -0.59
CA HIS A 84 6.79 7.71 0.08
C HIS A 84 7.45 8.97 -0.46
N GLY A 85 6.97 9.51 -1.58
CA GLY A 85 7.53 10.70 -2.19
C GLY A 85 7.49 10.63 -3.71
N GLN A 86 7.23 11.78 -4.34
CA GLN A 86 7.15 11.88 -5.79
C GLN A 86 8.55 11.99 -6.39
N GLU A 87 8.78 11.33 -7.54
CA GLU A 87 10.00 11.47 -8.29
C GLU A 87 10.19 12.92 -8.75
N GLY A 88 11.43 13.39 -8.68
CA GLY A 88 11.78 14.73 -9.13
C GLY A 88 11.43 15.86 -8.18
N SER A 89 10.78 15.57 -7.07
CA SER A 89 10.50 16.56 -6.04
C SER A 89 11.61 16.53 -4.99
N PRO A 90 12.27 17.66 -4.71
CA PRO A 90 13.40 17.69 -3.76
C PRO A 90 13.06 17.18 -2.36
N GLU A 91 11.83 17.34 -1.94
CA GLU A 91 11.40 16.97 -0.60
C GLU A 91 10.30 15.90 -0.60
N GLY A 92 10.07 15.27 -1.76
CA GLY A 92 9.08 14.22 -1.89
C GLY A 92 7.62 14.68 -1.93
N ALA A 93 7.37 15.99 -2.08
CA ALA A 93 6.02 16.52 -2.15
C ALA A 93 5.30 16.06 -3.42
N TYR A 94 4.02 15.77 -3.33
CA TYR A 94 3.19 15.39 -4.46
C TYR A 94 2.53 16.60 -5.08
N THR A 95 2.53 16.68 -6.41
CA THR A 95 1.79 17.71 -7.13
C THR A 95 0.30 17.38 -7.13
N ALA A 96 -0.53 18.39 -7.38
CA ALA A 96 -1.99 18.18 -7.49
C ALA A 96 -2.34 17.23 -8.62
N GLU A 97 -1.58 17.25 -9.73
CA GLU A 97 -1.82 16.34 -10.86
C GLU A 97 -1.60 14.87 -10.46
N VAL A 98 -0.50 14.58 -9.78
CA VAL A 98 -0.21 13.22 -9.34
C VAL A 98 -1.21 12.77 -8.28
N LEU A 99 -1.57 13.64 -7.36
CA LEU A 99 -2.59 13.33 -6.36
C LEU A 99 -3.95 13.04 -7.02
N ALA A 100 -4.30 13.77 -8.08
CA ALA A 100 -5.55 13.52 -8.80
C ALA A 100 -5.56 12.13 -9.44
N THR A 101 -4.41 11.66 -9.94
CA THR A 101 -4.29 10.30 -10.46
C THR A 101 -4.54 9.27 -9.38
N TRP A 102 -3.96 9.45 -8.19
CA TRP A 102 -4.21 8.56 -7.06
C TRP A 102 -5.65 8.64 -6.59
N ALA A 103 -6.24 9.85 -6.57
CA ALA A 103 -7.65 10.01 -6.21
C ALA A 103 -8.56 9.23 -7.14
N GLY A 104 -8.32 9.26 -8.44
CA GLY A 104 -9.10 8.49 -9.42
C GLY A 104 -8.98 6.98 -9.18
N PHE A 105 -7.78 6.52 -8.89
CA PHE A 105 -7.51 5.11 -8.58
C PHE A 105 -8.25 4.66 -7.32
N ILE A 106 -8.18 5.47 -6.27
CA ILE A 106 -8.85 5.20 -4.99
C ILE A 106 -10.37 5.22 -5.17
N ASP A 107 -10.88 6.21 -5.87
CA ASP A 107 -12.31 6.35 -6.09
C ASP A 107 -12.88 5.16 -6.86
N ALA A 108 -12.17 4.68 -7.87
CA ALA A 108 -12.57 3.50 -8.62
C ALA A 108 -12.67 2.27 -7.73
N ALA A 109 -11.75 2.10 -6.79
CA ALA A 109 -11.78 1.01 -5.82
C ALA A 109 -12.96 1.16 -4.86
N ALA A 110 -13.19 2.37 -4.36
CA ALA A 110 -14.31 2.66 -3.46
C ALA A 110 -15.66 2.38 -4.10
N GLN A 111 -15.79 2.71 -5.39
CA GLN A 111 -17.01 2.43 -6.14
C GLN A 111 -17.29 0.93 -6.26
N ARG A 112 -16.27 0.10 -6.16
CA ARG A 112 -16.40 -1.36 -6.16
C ARG A 112 -16.61 -1.92 -4.74
N GLY A 113 -16.84 -1.04 -3.77
CA GLY A 113 -17.07 -1.43 -2.40
C GLY A 113 -15.83 -1.78 -1.60
N ARG A 114 -14.64 -1.41 -2.09
CA ARG A 114 -13.40 -1.68 -1.38
C ARG A 114 -13.06 -0.53 -0.43
N GLU A 115 -12.65 -0.90 0.77
CA GLU A 115 -12.09 0.02 1.74
C GLU A 115 -10.64 0.30 1.35
N VAL A 116 -10.22 1.55 1.42
CA VAL A 116 -8.87 1.96 1.02
C VAL A 116 -8.17 2.69 2.17
N TYR A 117 -6.97 2.23 2.50
CA TYR A 117 -6.08 2.89 3.44
C TYR A 117 -4.92 3.48 2.65
N CYS A 118 -4.72 4.79 2.76
CA CYS A 118 -3.65 5.48 2.06
C CYS A 118 -2.84 6.32 3.03
N TYR A 119 -1.55 6.05 3.14
CA TYR A 119 -0.65 6.71 4.05
C TYR A 119 0.45 7.43 3.30
N PHE A 120 0.79 8.63 3.78
CA PHE A 120 1.87 9.44 3.23
C PHE A 120 3.08 9.35 4.15
N ASN A 121 4.22 8.97 3.59
CA ASN A 121 5.49 8.85 4.31
C ASN A 121 6.54 9.84 3.77
N ASN A 122 6.10 10.95 3.19
CA ASN A 122 6.96 12.01 2.63
C ASN A 122 6.99 13.23 3.57
N ASP A 123 7.29 12.99 4.85
CA ASP A 123 7.07 14.02 5.89
C ASP A 123 8.26 14.96 6.12
N GLN A 124 8.90 15.41 5.06
CA GLN A 124 9.82 16.54 5.17
C GLN A 124 9.03 17.83 5.00
N ALA A 125 9.28 18.81 5.86
CA ALA A 125 8.61 20.12 5.83
C ALA A 125 7.07 20.03 5.88
N GLY A 126 6.50 18.98 6.48
CA GLY A 126 5.05 18.83 6.64
C GLY A 126 4.30 18.45 5.36
N HIS A 127 4.99 17.97 4.33
CA HIS A 127 4.35 17.61 3.06
C HIS A 127 3.33 16.48 3.19
N ALA A 128 3.59 15.49 4.06
CA ALA A 128 2.67 14.36 4.23
C ALA A 128 1.28 14.82 4.66
N VAL A 129 1.20 15.71 5.64
CA VAL A 129 -0.07 16.22 6.14
C VAL A 129 -0.81 17.01 5.05
N ARG A 130 -0.11 17.90 4.36
CA ARG A 130 -0.71 18.72 3.31
C ARG A 130 -1.20 17.86 2.15
N ASN A 131 -0.39 16.89 1.71
CA ASN A 131 -0.77 16.00 0.62
C ASN A 131 -1.95 15.12 1.01
N ALA A 132 -1.98 14.62 2.25
CA ALA A 132 -3.11 13.84 2.74
C ALA A 132 -4.40 14.66 2.73
N GLN A 133 -4.35 15.91 3.18
CA GLN A 133 -5.49 16.82 3.15
C GLN A 133 -5.97 17.12 1.74
N GLN A 134 -5.03 17.35 0.80
CA GLN A 134 -5.35 17.59 -0.61
C GLN A 134 -6.04 16.37 -1.22
N LEU A 135 -5.49 15.18 -0.99
CA LEU A 135 -6.08 13.95 -1.51
C LEU A 135 -7.49 13.74 -0.95
N GLN A 136 -7.66 13.94 0.36
CA GLN A 136 -8.96 13.80 1.01
C GLN A 136 -9.99 14.73 0.38
N ALA A 137 -9.61 15.99 0.12
CA ALA A 137 -10.51 16.96 -0.51
C ALA A 137 -10.92 16.51 -1.92
N MET A 138 -10.02 15.89 -2.66
CA MET A 138 -10.32 15.38 -4.01
C MET A 138 -11.29 14.21 -4.01
N LEU A 139 -11.35 13.47 -2.90
CA LEU A 139 -12.21 12.29 -2.76
C LEU A 139 -13.62 12.64 -2.21
N GLU A 140 -13.79 13.85 -1.72
CA GLU A 140 -15.11 14.32 -1.23
C GLU A 140 -16.06 14.80 -2.38
#